data_8223e3e7cac83878229030c3260217e8
#
_entry.id   8223e3e7cac83878229030c3260217e8
#
_cell.length_a   1.000
_cell.length_b   1.000
_cell.length_c   1.000
_cell.angle_alpha   90.00
_cell.angle_beta   90.00
_cell.angle_gamma   90.00
#
_symmetry.space_group_name_H-M   'P 1'
#
loop_
_entity.id
_entity.type
_entity.pdbx_description
1 polymer ?
#
loop_
_entity_poly.entity_id
_entity_poly.type
_entity_poly.pdbx_seq_one_letter_code
_entity_poly.pdbx_strand_id
1 'polypeptide(L)'
;MDKRYKISNIKVSIVKTQSAGADYTDHAAGHWINDTIIANPMSVYSSFQDSRSSWGMDVLKGIFIEIETEGGHQGYATAYGGYISSWIIKNHLNRFLIGADARDLNLLYDQMYRAAIPYSGQNGVVINTIAGIDLALWDLLGKVRD
;
A
#
# COMPACT_ATOMS: atom_id res chain seq x y z
N MET A 1 27.27 9.95 -3.38
CA MET A 1 25.93 9.60 -3.90
C MET A 1 25.29 10.87 -4.43
N ASP A 2 24.71 10.82 -5.61
CA ASP A 2 24.01 11.95 -6.22
C ASP A 2 22.73 12.26 -5.41
N LYS A 3 22.59 13.51 -4.97
CA LYS A 3 21.47 13.97 -4.13
C LYS A 3 20.11 13.81 -4.80
N ARG A 4 20.07 13.81 -6.14
CA ARG A 4 18.83 13.60 -6.91
C ARG A 4 18.18 12.24 -6.61
N TYR A 5 18.98 11.24 -6.22
CA TYR A 5 18.55 9.88 -6.01
C TYR A 5 18.63 9.44 -4.54
N LYS A 6 19.31 10.21 -3.67
CA LYS A 6 19.46 9.82 -2.27
C LYS A 6 18.17 10.09 -1.51
N ILE A 7 17.51 9.03 -1.03
CA ILE A 7 16.26 9.11 -0.28
C ILE A 7 16.49 9.81 1.05
N SER A 8 15.77 10.90 1.29
CA SER A 8 15.86 11.70 2.51
C SER A 8 14.68 11.52 3.45
N ASN A 9 13.49 11.23 2.89
CA ASN A 9 12.27 11.15 3.69
C ASN A 9 11.25 10.20 3.08
N ILE A 10 10.42 9.59 3.96
CA ILE A 10 9.23 8.83 3.58
C ILE A 10 8.09 9.28 4.47
N LYS A 11 7.04 9.78 3.84
CA LYS A 11 5.82 10.19 4.52
C LYS A 11 4.68 9.25 4.13
N VAL A 12 3.89 8.85 5.11
CA VAL A 12 2.73 7.99 4.90
C VAL A 12 1.51 8.61 5.54
N SER A 13 0.49 8.82 4.73
CA SER A 13 -0.81 9.36 5.13
C SER A 13 -1.90 8.31 4.97
N ILE A 14 -2.82 8.24 5.92
CA ILE A 14 -4.00 7.36 5.82
C ILE A 14 -5.02 8.05 4.92
N VAL A 15 -5.42 7.35 3.86
CA VAL A 15 -6.48 7.83 2.97
C VAL A 15 -7.83 7.51 3.59
N LYS A 16 -8.57 8.54 3.96
CA LYS A 16 -9.97 8.42 4.35
C LYS A 16 -10.82 8.58 3.11
N THR A 17 -11.22 7.48 2.50
CA THR A 17 -12.25 7.52 1.47
C THR A 17 -13.62 7.52 2.14
N GLN A 18 -14.47 8.46 1.77
CA GLN A 18 -15.91 8.32 1.97
C GLN A 18 -16.43 7.43 0.82
N SER A 19 -16.13 6.13 0.86
CA SER A 19 -16.81 5.22 -0.03
C SER A 19 -18.16 4.88 0.58
N ALA A 20 -19.23 5.13 -0.13
CA ALA A 20 -20.51 4.48 0.13
C ALA A 20 -20.24 2.97 0.16
N GLY A 21 -20.51 2.30 1.27
CA GLY A 21 -20.26 0.87 1.41
C GLY A 21 -18.99 0.49 2.20
N ALA A 22 -18.33 1.42 2.88
CA ALA A 22 -17.24 1.12 3.81
C ALA A 22 -17.71 0.44 5.12
N ASP A 23 -19.01 0.35 5.33
CA ASP A 23 -19.60 -0.36 6.46
C ASP A 23 -20.01 -1.78 6.03
N TYR A 24 -19.60 -2.77 6.80
CA TYR A 24 -20.00 -4.17 6.61
C TYR A 24 -21.54 -4.38 6.67
N THR A 25 -22.27 -3.42 7.17
CA THR A 25 -23.72 -3.45 7.27
C THR A 25 -24.45 -2.88 6.06
N ASP A 26 -23.76 -2.17 5.17
CA ASP A 26 -24.38 -1.64 3.95
C ASP A 26 -24.41 -2.68 2.82
N HIS A 27 -25.47 -3.47 2.80
CA HIS A 27 -25.73 -4.47 1.77
C HIS A 27 -26.34 -3.88 0.48
N ALA A 28 -26.64 -2.59 0.45
CA ALA A 28 -27.36 -1.94 -0.65
C ALA A 28 -26.43 -1.43 -1.76
N ALA A 29 -25.16 -1.22 -1.48
CA ALA A 29 -24.18 -0.75 -2.45
C ALA A 29 -23.86 -1.83 -3.49
N GLY A 30 -24.39 -1.72 -4.69
CA GLY A 30 -24.04 -2.57 -5.83
C GLY A 30 -22.59 -2.39 -6.27
N HIS A 31 -22.04 -3.41 -6.89
CA HIS A 31 -20.76 -3.26 -7.58
C HIS A 31 -20.97 -2.34 -8.80
N TRP A 32 -20.03 -1.43 -9.04
CA TRP A 32 -20.13 -0.45 -10.14
C TRP A 32 -20.20 -1.05 -11.55
N ILE A 33 -19.84 -2.32 -11.73
CA ILE A 33 -19.91 -3.02 -13.03
C ILE A 33 -21.26 -3.74 -13.20
N ASN A 34 -21.88 -4.22 -12.12
CA ASN A 34 -23.14 -4.95 -12.20
C ASN A 34 -23.94 -4.81 -10.91
N ASP A 35 -25.26 -4.94 -11.02
CA ASP A 35 -26.18 -4.85 -9.89
C ASP A 35 -26.40 -6.22 -9.21
N THR A 36 -25.58 -7.22 -9.53
CA THR A 36 -25.73 -8.57 -8.97
C THR A 36 -24.90 -8.73 -7.70
N ILE A 37 -25.32 -9.69 -6.88
CA ILE A 37 -24.56 -10.13 -5.70
C ILE A 37 -23.25 -10.78 -6.19
N ILE A 38 -22.13 -10.32 -5.66
CA ILE A 38 -20.82 -10.91 -5.96
C ILE A 38 -20.49 -11.91 -4.87
N ALA A 39 -20.33 -13.18 -5.25
CA ALA A 39 -19.88 -14.19 -4.33
C ALA A 39 -18.48 -13.88 -3.80
N ASN A 40 -18.30 -13.99 -2.50
CA ASN A 40 -17.04 -13.84 -1.78
C ASN A 40 -16.89 -14.97 -0.75
N PRO A 41 -15.73 -15.13 -0.10
CA PRO A 41 -15.53 -16.22 0.87
C PRO A 41 -16.57 -16.27 2.01
N MET A 42 -17.18 -15.14 2.36
CA MET A 42 -18.21 -15.05 3.40
C MET A 42 -19.59 -15.52 2.93
N SER A 43 -19.80 -15.64 1.61
CA SER A 43 -21.10 -16.07 1.04
C SER A 43 -21.46 -17.54 1.37
N VAL A 44 -20.53 -18.30 1.92
CA VAL A 44 -20.80 -19.64 2.47
C VAL A 44 -21.76 -19.60 3.68
N TYR A 45 -21.79 -18.48 4.37
CA TYR A 45 -22.68 -18.27 5.52
C TYR A 45 -23.96 -17.59 5.06
N SER A 46 -25.10 -18.16 5.39
CA SER A 46 -26.42 -17.67 4.94
C SER A 46 -26.69 -16.21 5.31
N SER A 47 -26.23 -15.75 6.48
CA SER A 47 -26.38 -14.38 6.94
C SER A 47 -25.55 -13.34 6.14
N PHE A 48 -24.60 -13.81 5.30
CA PHE A 48 -23.73 -12.94 4.51
C PHE A 48 -23.83 -13.20 2.99
N GLN A 49 -24.75 -14.06 2.56
CA GLN A 49 -24.93 -14.39 1.13
C GLN A 49 -25.26 -13.18 0.29
N ASP A 50 -26.08 -12.26 0.82
CA ASP A 50 -26.53 -11.07 0.12
C ASP A 50 -25.57 -9.87 0.27
N SER A 51 -24.46 -10.07 0.96
CA SER A 51 -23.47 -9.02 1.15
C SER A 51 -22.72 -8.73 -0.16
N ARG A 52 -22.75 -7.48 -0.58
CA ARG A 52 -21.98 -6.96 -1.71
C ARG A 52 -20.62 -6.41 -1.27
N SER A 53 -20.34 -6.40 0.02
CA SER A 53 -19.11 -5.85 0.59
C SER A 53 -17.92 -6.78 0.36
N SER A 54 -16.79 -6.20 -0.01
CA SER A 54 -15.51 -6.89 -0.03
C SER A 54 -14.99 -6.98 1.40
N TRP A 55 -15.28 -8.07 2.08
CA TRP A 55 -14.90 -8.28 3.47
C TRP A 55 -13.39 -8.13 3.67
N GLY A 56 -13.00 -7.19 4.51
CA GLY A 56 -11.65 -7.05 5.03
C GLY A 56 -10.79 -5.96 4.41
N MET A 57 -10.91 -5.66 3.12
CA MET A 57 -10.00 -4.69 2.48
C MET A 57 -10.32 -3.25 2.87
N ASP A 58 -11.59 -2.88 2.90
CA ASP A 58 -12.03 -1.50 3.18
C ASP A 58 -11.82 -1.10 4.65
N VAL A 59 -11.83 -2.07 5.57
CA VAL A 59 -11.56 -1.85 7.00
C VAL A 59 -10.15 -1.32 7.23
N LEU A 60 -9.18 -1.84 6.50
CA LEU A 60 -7.78 -1.42 6.65
C LEU A 60 -7.53 -0.03 6.08
N LYS A 61 -8.36 0.45 5.16
CA LYS A 61 -8.20 1.71 4.42
C LYS A 61 -6.97 1.73 3.51
N GLY A 62 -6.90 2.74 2.66
CA GLY A 62 -5.73 3.03 1.84
C GLY A 62 -4.68 3.85 2.58
N ILE A 63 -3.47 3.80 2.06
CA ILE A 63 -2.40 4.74 2.41
C ILE A 63 -1.92 5.47 1.17
N PHE A 64 -1.43 6.69 1.38
CA PHE A 64 -0.68 7.45 0.39
C PHE A 64 0.77 7.55 0.86
N ILE A 65 1.69 7.14 0.01
CA ILE A 65 3.13 7.10 0.27
C ILE A 65 3.79 8.19 -0.55
N GLU A 66 4.64 8.97 0.11
CA GLU A 66 5.46 10.02 -0.50
C GLU A 66 6.92 9.69 -0.16
N ILE A 67 7.77 9.55 -1.17
CA ILE A 67 9.22 9.38 -1.02
C ILE A 67 9.90 10.61 -1.58
N GLU A 68 10.79 11.21 -0.79
CA GLU A 68 11.52 12.41 -1.16
C GLU A 68 13.03 12.15 -1.15
N THR A 69 13.76 12.79 -2.08
CA THR A 69 15.22 12.75 -2.13
C THR A 69 15.84 14.03 -1.60
N GLU A 70 17.15 13.99 -1.27
CA GLU A 70 17.91 15.19 -0.88
C GLU A 70 17.93 16.28 -1.99
N GLY A 71 17.70 15.90 -3.24
CA GLY A 71 17.55 16.80 -4.38
C GLY A 71 16.16 17.41 -4.55
N GLY A 72 15.20 17.07 -3.67
CA GLY A 72 13.84 17.61 -3.70
C GLY A 72 12.91 16.92 -4.69
N HIS A 73 13.32 15.81 -5.33
CA HIS A 73 12.43 15.03 -6.18
C HIS A 73 11.52 14.16 -5.31
N GLN A 74 10.28 13.97 -5.76
CA GLN A 74 9.26 13.27 -5.02
C GLN A 74 8.57 12.22 -5.87
N GLY A 75 8.41 11.01 -5.29
CA GLY A 75 7.62 9.92 -5.86
C GLY A 75 6.43 9.58 -4.99
N TYR A 76 5.34 9.16 -5.62
CA TYR A 76 4.06 8.92 -4.97
C TYR A 76 3.46 7.58 -5.34
N ALA A 77 2.79 6.95 -4.39
CA ALA A 77 1.95 5.80 -4.65
C ALA A 77 0.82 5.68 -3.64
N THR A 78 -0.16 4.88 -3.97
CA THR A 78 -1.19 4.42 -3.05
C THR A 78 -1.03 2.92 -2.79
N ALA A 79 -1.39 2.48 -1.60
CA ALA A 79 -1.41 1.06 -1.25
C ALA A 79 -2.52 0.79 -0.23
N TYR A 80 -2.80 -0.48 0.02
CA TYR A 80 -3.73 -0.91 1.05
C TYR A 80 -3.03 -1.20 2.37
N GLY A 81 -3.82 -1.31 3.45
CA GLY A 81 -3.35 -1.74 4.76
C GLY A 81 -3.39 -0.66 5.84
N GLY A 82 -3.78 0.57 5.51
CA GLY A 82 -4.09 1.64 6.44
C GLY A 82 -3.07 1.83 7.55
N TYR A 83 -3.51 1.83 8.80
CA TYR A 83 -2.64 2.01 9.96
C TYR A 83 -1.56 0.94 10.09
N ILE A 84 -1.85 -0.31 9.70
CA ILE A 84 -0.90 -1.42 9.77
C ILE A 84 0.27 -1.16 8.81
N SER A 85 -0.02 -0.86 7.55
CA SER A 85 1.01 -0.53 6.56
C SER A 85 1.79 0.72 6.93
N SER A 86 1.11 1.75 7.43
CA SER A 86 1.79 2.96 7.91
C SER A 86 2.76 2.66 9.04
N TRP A 87 2.38 1.80 9.99
CA TRP A 87 3.25 1.37 11.08
C TRP A 87 4.46 0.59 10.57
N ILE A 88 4.23 -0.39 9.68
CA ILE A 88 5.30 -1.21 9.08
C ILE A 88 6.32 -0.33 8.35
N ILE A 89 5.88 0.64 7.56
CA ILE A 89 6.79 1.56 6.86
C ILE A 89 7.62 2.35 7.87
N LYS A 90 6.96 3.01 8.82
CA LYS A 90 7.63 3.94 9.75
C LYS A 90 8.58 3.26 10.73
N ASN A 91 8.24 2.05 11.18
CA ASN A 91 8.96 1.40 12.27
C ASN A 91 9.86 0.25 11.81
N HIS A 92 9.68 -0.23 10.57
CA HIS A 92 10.44 -1.36 10.08
C HIS A 92 11.12 -1.09 8.74
N LEU A 93 10.39 -0.74 7.68
CA LEU A 93 10.92 -0.70 6.32
C LEU A 93 11.74 0.55 6.01
N ASN A 94 11.48 1.69 6.66
CA ASN A 94 12.19 2.94 6.42
C ASN A 94 13.71 2.83 6.62
N ARG A 95 14.16 1.90 7.47
CA ARG A 95 15.60 1.67 7.74
C ARG A 95 16.39 1.22 6.51
N PHE A 96 15.71 0.61 5.53
CA PHE A 96 16.33 0.17 4.28
C PHE A 96 16.34 1.26 3.21
N LEU A 97 15.53 2.28 3.41
CA LEU A 97 15.22 3.29 2.40
C LEU A 97 15.92 4.62 2.68
N ILE A 98 15.88 5.10 3.93
CA ILE A 98 16.49 6.39 4.27
C ILE A 98 18.01 6.32 4.08
N GLY A 99 18.52 7.25 3.27
CA GLY A 99 19.93 7.33 2.90
C GLY A 99 20.35 6.43 1.73
N ALA A 100 19.46 5.54 1.26
CA ALA A 100 19.73 4.67 0.12
C ALA A 100 19.61 5.43 -1.23
N ASP A 101 20.16 4.82 -2.27
CA ASP A 101 20.01 5.29 -3.65
C ASP A 101 18.71 4.73 -4.25
N ALA A 102 17.82 5.61 -4.67
CA ALA A 102 16.53 5.21 -5.24
C ALA A 102 16.67 4.40 -6.55
N ARG A 103 17.83 4.42 -7.20
CA ARG A 103 18.10 3.62 -8.42
C ARG A 103 18.29 2.14 -8.12
N ASP A 104 18.60 1.78 -6.90
CA ASP A 104 18.86 0.41 -6.48
C ASP A 104 17.55 -0.37 -6.17
N LEU A 105 16.53 -0.22 -7.04
CA LEU A 105 15.17 -0.76 -6.83
C LEU A 105 15.17 -2.23 -6.42
N ASN A 106 15.87 -3.07 -7.17
CA ASN A 106 15.91 -4.51 -6.91
C ASN A 106 16.53 -4.83 -5.55
N LEU A 107 17.58 -4.10 -5.16
CA LEU A 107 18.23 -4.27 -3.87
C LEU A 107 17.29 -3.85 -2.73
N LEU A 108 16.65 -2.70 -2.86
CA LEU A 108 15.73 -2.18 -1.86
C LEU A 108 14.52 -3.09 -1.69
N TYR A 109 13.95 -3.56 -2.80
CA TYR A 109 12.86 -4.55 -2.76
C TYR A 109 13.29 -5.83 -2.07
N ASP A 110 14.44 -6.43 -2.46
CA ASP A 110 14.93 -7.68 -1.88
C ASP A 110 15.21 -7.56 -0.38
N GLN A 111 15.79 -6.44 0.06
CA GLN A 111 16.02 -6.17 1.48
C GLN A 111 14.71 -6.12 2.28
N MET A 112 13.72 -5.37 1.81
CA MET A 112 12.41 -5.28 2.45
C MET A 112 11.70 -6.64 2.47
N TYR A 113 11.74 -7.36 1.35
CA TYR A 113 11.13 -8.67 1.21
C TYR A 113 11.76 -9.69 2.17
N ARG A 114 13.10 -9.82 2.18
CA ARG A 114 13.79 -10.75 3.07
C ARG A 114 13.61 -10.43 4.54
N ALA A 115 13.60 -9.16 4.90
CA ALA A 115 13.33 -8.73 6.26
C ALA A 115 11.92 -9.11 6.74
N ALA A 116 10.98 -9.27 5.80
CA ALA A 116 9.60 -9.63 6.10
C ALA A 116 9.32 -11.15 6.08
N ILE A 117 10.20 -11.99 5.52
CA ILE A 117 10.01 -13.44 5.39
C ILE A 117 9.66 -14.10 6.73
N PRO A 118 10.38 -13.83 7.85
CA PRO A 118 10.08 -14.48 9.15
C PRO A 118 8.68 -14.17 9.69
N TYR A 119 8.02 -13.14 9.16
CA TYR A 119 6.70 -12.66 9.60
C TYR A 119 5.62 -12.87 8.57
N SER A 120 5.75 -13.89 7.74
CA SER A 120 4.80 -14.19 6.64
C SER A 120 4.70 -13.08 5.59
N GLY A 121 5.78 -12.34 5.37
CA GLY A 121 5.83 -11.17 4.49
C GLY A 121 5.69 -11.47 2.99
N GLN A 122 5.38 -12.72 2.62
CA GLN A 122 5.17 -13.12 1.23
C GLN A 122 3.75 -12.88 0.74
N ASN A 123 2.82 -12.50 1.62
CA ASN A 123 1.43 -12.23 1.29
C ASN A 123 0.79 -11.21 2.22
N GLY A 124 -0.46 -10.85 1.90
CA GLY A 124 -1.28 -9.97 2.71
C GLY A 124 -0.75 -8.55 2.82
N VAL A 125 -0.96 -7.94 3.98
CA VAL A 125 -0.67 -6.51 4.19
C VAL A 125 0.80 -6.15 4.04
N VAL A 126 1.71 -7.06 4.37
CA VAL A 126 3.15 -6.79 4.31
C VAL A 126 3.62 -6.63 2.87
N ILE A 127 3.26 -7.58 1.99
CA ILE A 127 3.65 -7.48 0.57
C ILE A 127 2.96 -6.30 -0.13
N ASN A 128 1.71 -6.00 0.22
CA ASN A 128 1.02 -4.81 -0.29
C ASN A 128 1.72 -3.51 0.13
N THR A 129 2.27 -3.49 1.34
CA THR A 129 3.07 -2.35 1.84
C THR A 129 4.36 -2.19 1.05
N ILE A 130 5.09 -3.29 0.83
CA ILE A 130 6.33 -3.30 0.04
C ILE A 130 6.04 -2.86 -1.41
N ALA A 131 4.99 -3.40 -2.02
CA ALA A 131 4.59 -3.03 -3.37
C ALA A 131 4.25 -1.53 -3.50
N GLY A 132 3.61 -0.94 -2.48
CA GLY A 132 3.34 0.50 -2.47
C GLY A 132 4.61 1.35 -2.41
N ILE A 133 5.61 0.94 -1.64
CA ILE A 133 6.92 1.60 -1.61
C ILE A 133 7.62 1.46 -2.98
N ASP A 134 7.62 0.27 -3.55
CA ASP A 134 8.23 0.00 -4.85
C ASP A 134 7.62 0.88 -5.95
N LEU A 135 6.29 0.98 -6.00
CA LEU A 135 5.60 1.88 -6.93
C LEU A 135 5.99 3.35 -6.75
N ALA A 136 6.12 3.83 -5.50
CA ALA A 136 6.55 5.19 -5.23
C ALA A 136 8.00 5.46 -5.68
N LEU A 137 8.88 4.46 -5.56
CA LEU A 137 10.25 4.53 -6.07
C LEU A 137 10.29 4.58 -7.61
N TRP A 138 9.46 3.77 -8.28
CA TRP A 138 9.33 3.82 -9.74
C TRP A 138 8.82 5.17 -10.23
N ASP A 139 7.80 5.74 -9.58
CA ASP A 139 7.28 7.09 -9.90
C ASP A 139 8.36 8.16 -9.70
N LEU A 140 9.12 8.08 -8.60
CA LEU A 140 10.26 8.97 -8.34
C LEU A 140 11.27 8.92 -9.48
N LEU A 141 11.70 7.71 -9.87
CA LEU A 141 12.72 7.56 -10.92
C LEU A 141 12.23 8.01 -12.30
N GLY A 142 10.96 7.80 -12.62
CA GLY A 142 10.35 8.35 -13.82
C GLY A 142 10.51 9.87 -13.87
N LYS A 143 10.14 10.55 -12.81
CA LYS A 143 10.20 12.03 -12.71
C LYS A 143 11.63 12.62 -12.67
N VAL A 144 12.60 11.87 -12.18
CA VAL A 144 14.00 12.35 -12.14
C VAL A 144 14.69 12.21 -13.51
N ARG A 145 14.18 11.32 -14.38
CA ARG A 145 14.75 11.06 -15.72
C ARG A 145 14.25 12.01 -16.80
N ASP A 146 13.12 12.66 -16.56
CA ASP A 146 12.57 13.70 -17.44
C ASP A 146 13.25 15.05 -17.17
#